data_b866f233986ac515c1cdbe49eeb86aca
#
_entry.id   b866f233986ac515c1cdbe49eeb86aca
#
_cell.length_a   1.000
_cell.length_b   1.000
_cell.length_c   1.000
_cell.angle_alpha   90.00
_cell.angle_beta   90.00
_cell.angle_gamma   90.00
#
_symmetry.space_group_name_H-M   'P 1'
#
loop_
_entity.id
_entity.type
_entity.pdbx_description
1 polymer ?
#
loop_
_entity_poly.entity_id
_entity_poly.type
_entity_poly.pdbx_seq_one_letter_code
_entity_poly.pdbx_strand_id
1 'polypeptide(L)'
;MAGKAGLRRDSKHRVLRRGESIRANGKYQFKYHIGGKPHFVYSWRLEPTDPLPVGKKPCLSLRELEKQIGYDLDNRLDPLGKNITVNELVERYLRTKVGMRPNTLANYNFVRNILKKESFGSQKISKVKTSDAKLFLIKMQQEDGRGHSTIKTVRGVLRPAFQMAVDDDVLMKNPFQFELAGVVVNDAVTREAITKDQMRKFLKFVHDDVVYCKYYEVIYILFHTGMRISEFCGLTIKDIDLEKRTINIDHQLQRTSKMEYVIEPTKTNAGTRVIPMTKEVTEMFRAIIQDRPEYKVEKVVGGYTGFLFLDKNGMPLVAMHWEHRFNSMVGRYNEIYKVQMPNITPHVCRHTYCSNMAKSGINPKTLQYLMGHSDIAVTLNVYTHVGLEDAEKELQKMQGLENARKEMGLSDKDDKPLKQNMFKVV
;
A
#
# COMPACT_ATOMS: atom_id res chain seq x y z
N MET A 1 62.27 5.26 -35.22
CA MET A 1 61.35 4.80 -36.31
C MET A 1 60.31 3.88 -35.66
N ALA A 2 59.08 4.32 -35.47
CA ALA A 2 58.03 3.48 -34.97
C ALA A 2 57.52 2.61 -36.13
N GLY A 3 57.74 1.30 -36.04
CA GLY A 3 57.33 0.35 -37.06
C GLY A 3 55.79 0.40 -37.24
N LYS A 4 55.32 0.54 -38.49
CA LYS A 4 53.92 0.41 -38.86
C LYS A 4 53.40 -0.96 -38.39
N ALA A 5 52.65 -1.01 -37.30
CA ALA A 5 51.98 -2.25 -36.86
C ALA A 5 51.09 -2.72 -37.99
N GLY A 6 51.41 -3.88 -38.59
CA GLY A 6 50.63 -4.49 -39.69
C GLY A 6 49.19 -4.67 -39.25
N LEU A 7 48.25 -4.37 -40.12
CA LEU A 7 46.81 -4.59 -39.92
C LEU A 7 46.54 -6.05 -39.56
N ARG A 8 46.07 -6.32 -38.36
CA ARG A 8 45.68 -7.67 -37.91
C ARG A 8 44.48 -8.16 -38.73
N ARG A 9 44.58 -9.37 -39.31
CA ARG A 9 43.53 -9.98 -40.12
C ARG A 9 43.06 -11.30 -39.52
N ASP A 10 41.87 -11.67 -39.80
CA ASP A 10 41.34 -12.98 -39.45
C ASP A 10 41.69 -14.04 -40.55
N SER A 11 41.27 -15.29 -40.35
CA SER A 11 41.47 -16.37 -41.30
C SER A 11 40.75 -16.17 -42.65
N LYS A 12 39.82 -15.24 -42.75
CA LYS A 12 39.11 -14.79 -43.94
C LYS A 12 39.68 -13.49 -44.50
N HIS A 13 40.92 -13.12 -44.13
CA HIS A 13 41.64 -11.92 -44.55
C HIS A 13 40.92 -10.57 -44.18
N ARG A 14 39.92 -10.57 -43.31
CA ARG A 14 39.21 -9.36 -42.85
C ARG A 14 40.03 -8.63 -41.81
N VAL A 15 40.07 -7.31 -41.90
CA VAL A 15 40.77 -6.45 -40.94
C VAL A 15 40.06 -6.43 -39.61
N LEU A 16 40.78 -6.76 -38.55
CA LEU A 16 40.34 -6.62 -37.18
C LEU A 16 40.46 -5.16 -36.68
N ARG A 17 39.41 -4.64 -36.14
CA ARG A 17 39.36 -3.27 -35.59
C ARG A 17 40.17 -3.16 -34.28
N ARG A 18 40.38 -1.94 -33.81
CA ARG A 18 41.00 -1.68 -32.49
C ARG A 18 40.15 -2.35 -31.39
N GLY A 19 40.77 -3.17 -30.56
CA GLY A 19 40.09 -3.92 -29.49
C GLY A 19 39.67 -5.34 -29.92
N GLU A 20 39.48 -5.62 -31.24
CA GLU A 20 39.15 -6.95 -31.73
C GLU A 20 40.42 -7.86 -31.75
N SER A 21 40.23 -9.12 -31.41
CA SER A 21 41.25 -10.18 -31.52
C SER A 21 40.57 -11.56 -31.69
N ILE A 22 41.39 -12.57 -32.10
CA ILE A 22 40.96 -13.95 -32.16
C ILE A 22 41.70 -14.75 -31.11
N ARG A 23 41.01 -15.58 -30.36
CA ARG A 23 41.57 -16.49 -29.37
C ARG A 23 42.01 -17.81 -30.05
N ALA A 24 42.88 -18.55 -29.38
CA ALA A 24 43.35 -19.86 -29.88
C ALA A 24 42.23 -20.86 -30.16
N ASN A 25 41.08 -20.74 -29.51
CA ASN A 25 39.89 -21.57 -29.73
C ASN A 25 38.98 -21.09 -30.89
N GLY A 26 39.43 -20.10 -31.68
CA GLY A 26 38.69 -19.56 -32.83
C GLY A 26 37.58 -18.54 -32.46
N LYS A 27 37.36 -18.21 -31.18
CA LYS A 27 36.44 -17.15 -30.81
C LYS A 27 37.02 -15.78 -31.10
N TYR A 28 36.19 -14.89 -31.63
CA TYR A 28 36.47 -13.47 -31.69
C TYR A 28 36.26 -12.86 -30.32
N GLN A 29 37.11 -11.90 -29.94
CA GLN A 29 37.11 -11.18 -28.68
C GLN A 29 37.19 -9.69 -28.96
N PHE A 30 36.39 -8.90 -28.24
CA PHE A 30 36.49 -7.45 -28.21
C PHE A 30 36.82 -6.99 -26.80
N LYS A 31 37.84 -6.16 -26.67
CA LYS A 31 38.29 -5.52 -25.42
C LYS A 31 37.83 -4.07 -25.39
N TYR A 32 37.13 -3.70 -24.31
CA TYR A 32 36.69 -2.34 -24.03
C TYR A 32 36.99 -1.99 -22.56
N HIS A 33 36.82 -0.73 -22.16
CA HIS A 33 37.12 -0.27 -20.80
C HIS A 33 35.91 0.42 -20.18
N ILE A 34 35.66 0.14 -18.91
CA ILE A 34 34.70 0.84 -18.07
C ILE A 34 35.42 1.26 -16.80
N GLY A 35 35.39 2.57 -16.45
CA GLY A 35 36.08 3.08 -15.26
C GLY A 35 37.57 2.71 -15.22
N GLY A 36 38.25 2.68 -16.37
CA GLY A 36 39.65 2.30 -16.50
C GLY A 36 39.94 0.80 -16.44
N LYS A 37 38.96 -0.05 -16.15
CA LYS A 37 39.13 -1.50 -16.09
C LYS A 37 38.80 -2.15 -17.43
N PRO A 38 39.60 -3.14 -17.89
CA PRO A 38 39.33 -3.85 -19.14
C PRO A 38 38.22 -4.87 -18.98
N HIS A 39 37.30 -4.89 -19.94
CA HIS A 39 36.23 -5.89 -20.08
C HIS A 39 36.31 -6.54 -21.45
N PHE A 40 35.75 -7.74 -21.55
CA PHE A 40 35.85 -8.55 -22.76
C PHE A 40 34.48 -9.17 -23.09
N VAL A 41 34.15 -9.13 -24.38
CA VAL A 41 33.02 -9.90 -24.92
C VAL A 41 33.53 -10.85 -26.01
N TYR A 42 32.81 -11.93 -26.23
CA TYR A 42 33.21 -13.01 -27.08
C TYR A 42 32.10 -13.43 -28.02
N SER A 43 32.44 -13.72 -29.29
CA SER A 43 31.49 -14.31 -30.22
C SER A 43 32.18 -15.36 -31.12
N TRP A 44 31.41 -16.30 -31.64
CA TRP A 44 31.88 -17.24 -32.67
C TRP A 44 31.85 -16.63 -34.07
N ARG A 45 31.22 -15.48 -34.24
CA ARG A 45 31.06 -14.76 -35.52
C ARG A 45 31.64 -13.37 -35.41
N LEU A 46 32.35 -12.92 -36.42
CA LEU A 46 32.80 -11.51 -36.48
C LEU A 46 31.66 -10.62 -37.01
N GLU A 47 31.03 -11.04 -38.11
CA GLU A 47 29.93 -10.31 -38.77
C GLU A 47 28.59 -11.06 -38.63
N PRO A 48 27.44 -10.38 -38.75
CA PRO A 48 26.13 -10.99 -38.71
C PRO A 48 25.92 -12.08 -39.81
N THR A 49 26.61 -11.90 -40.89
CA THR A 49 26.57 -12.82 -42.08
C THR A 49 27.44 -14.07 -41.93
N ASP A 50 28.31 -14.12 -40.91
CA ASP A 50 29.14 -15.29 -40.68
C ASP A 50 28.31 -16.49 -40.26
N PRO A 51 28.56 -17.69 -40.84
CA PRO A 51 27.91 -18.91 -40.40
C PRO A 51 28.33 -19.25 -38.97
N LEU A 52 27.39 -19.79 -38.21
CA LEU A 52 27.68 -20.29 -36.87
C LEU A 52 28.39 -21.63 -36.96
N PRO A 53 29.50 -21.86 -36.23
CA PRO A 53 30.15 -23.17 -36.22
C PRO A 53 29.21 -24.28 -35.75
N VAL A 54 29.32 -25.45 -36.31
CA VAL A 54 28.49 -26.63 -36.02
C VAL A 54 28.54 -26.93 -34.51
N GLY A 55 27.37 -27.18 -33.91
CA GLY A 55 27.23 -27.51 -32.49
C GLY A 55 27.30 -26.30 -31.55
N LYS A 56 27.31 -25.06 -32.04
CA LYS A 56 27.28 -23.85 -31.21
C LYS A 56 25.88 -23.26 -31.15
N LYS A 57 25.53 -22.71 -29.97
CA LYS A 57 24.24 -22.01 -29.75
C LYS A 57 24.22 -20.68 -30.50
N PRO A 58 23.08 -20.26 -31.06
CA PRO A 58 22.92 -18.95 -31.68
C PRO A 58 23.47 -17.82 -30.80
N CYS A 59 24.28 -16.93 -31.38
CA CYS A 59 24.85 -15.78 -30.71
C CYS A 59 24.94 -14.58 -31.65
N LEU A 60 24.96 -13.38 -31.13
CA LEU A 60 25.25 -12.15 -31.87
C LEU A 60 26.69 -12.18 -32.37
N SER A 61 26.97 -11.56 -33.54
CA SER A 61 28.33 -11.36 -34.03
C SER A 61 29.10 -10.41 -33.09
N LEU A 62 30.42 -10.42 -33.15
CA LEU A 62 31.24 -9.54 -32.32
C LEU A 62 30.94 -8.06 -32.60
N ARG A 63 30.75 -7.70 -33.86
CA ARG A 63 30.46 -6.31 -34.26
C ARG A 63 29.08 -5.83 -33.91
N GLU A 64 28.08 -6.73 -33.79
CA GLU A 64 26.79 -6.39 -33.21
C GLU A 64 26.95 -6.11 -31.71
N LEU A 65 27.73 -6.92 -30.99
CA LEU A 65 28.04 -6.66 -29.54
C LEU A 65 28.81 -5.38 -29.35
N GLU A 66 29.81 -5.08 -30.22
CA GLU A 66 30.55 -3.80 -30.18
C GLU A 66 29.62 -2.60 -30.36
N LYS A 67 28.71 -2.67 -31.35
CA LYS A 67 27.74 -1.61 -31.59
C LYS A 67 26.81 -1.39 -30.41
N GLN A 68 26.38 -2.48 -29.76
CA GLN A 68 25.58 -2.38 -28.55
C GLN A 68 26.35 -1.74 -27.38
N ILE A 69 27.60 -2.20 -27.16
CA ILE A 69 28.44 -1.64 -26.09
C ILE A 69 28.77 -0.16 -26.36
N GLY A 70 29.10 0.19 -27.61
CA GLY A 70 29.34 1.59 -28.00
C GLY A 70 28.12 2.45 -27.72
N TYR A 71 26.94 2.03 -28.15
CA TYR A 71 25.70 2.72 -27.85
C TYR A 71 25.46 2.90 -26.34
N ASP A 72 25.75 1.87 -25.54
CA ASP A 72 25.57 1.93 -24.09
C ASP A 72 26.54 2.92 -23.45
N LEU A 73 27.80 2.89 -23.85
CA LEU A 73 28.83 3.82 -23.34
C LEU A 73 28.55 5.27 -23.77
N ASP A 74 28.11 5.50 -25.00
CA ASP A 74 27.74 6.83 -25.51
C ASP A 74 26.55 7.42 -24.73
N ASN A 75 25.62 6.56 -24.28
CA ASN A 75 24.50 6.95 -23.45
C ASN A 75 24.78 6.85 -21.93
N ARG A 76 26.04 6.65 -21.53
CA ARG A 76 26.48 6.49 -20.13
C ARG A 76 25.79 5.34 -19.39
N LEU A 77 25.36 4.28 -20.10
CA LEU A 77 24.72 3.13 -19.49
C LEU A 77 25.77 2.08 -19.11
N ASP A 78 25.52 1.34 -18.02
CA ASP A 78 26.34 0.20 -17.62
C ASP A 78 26.05 -1.03 -18.50
N PRO A 79 26.95 -1.42 -19.43
CA PRO A 79 26.75 -2.58 -20.29
C PRO A 79 26.68 -3.91 -19.53
N LEU A 80 27.23 -3.97 -18.30
CA LEU A 80 27.29 -5.17 -17.47
C LEU A 80 26.01 -5.38 -16.68
N GLY A 81 25.43 -4.29 -16.17
CA GLY A 81 24.21 -4.31 -15.35
C GLY A 81 22.97 -4.86 -16.08
N LYS A 82 22.92 -4.74 -17.41
CA LYS A 82 21.78 -5.10 -18.27
C LYS A 82 21.48 -6.60 -18.37
N ASN A 83 22.42 -7.45 -17.98
CA ASN A 83 22.29 -8.91 -18.16
C ASN A 83 21.53 -9.63 -17.03
N ILE A 84 21.15 -8.92 -15.97
CA ILE A 84 20.38 -9.50 -14.88
C ILE A 84 18.92 -9.75 -15.29
N THR A 85 18.30 -10.72 -14.63
CA THR A 85 16.88 -11.03 -14.80
C THR A 85 15.99 -10.09 -13.98
N VAL A 86 14.69 -10.06 -14.28
CA VAL A 86 13.69 -9.33 -13.48
C VAL A 86 13.69 -9.83 -12.02
N ASN A 87 13.80 -11.15 -11.80
CA ASN A 87 13.91 -11.73 -10.46
C ASN A 87 15.15 -11.16 -9.70
N GLU A 88 16.31 -11.15 -10.35
CA GLU A 88 17.54 -10.63 -9.74
C GLU A 88 17.46 -9.11 -9.46
N LEU A 89 16.82 -8.34 -10.34
CA LEU A 89 16.57 -6.93 -10.14
C LEU A 89 15.70 -6.70 -8.89
N VAL A 90 14.58 -7.43 -8.78
CA VAL A 90 13.68 -7.32 -7.62
C VAL A 90 14.41 -7.73 -6.34
N GLU A 91 15.23 -8.80 -6.36
CA GLU A 91 16.04 -9.18 -5.19
C GLU A 91 17.02 -8.06 -4.79
N ARG A 92 17.70 -7.42 -5.74
CA ARG A 92 18.57 -6.27 -5.47
C ARG A 92 17.78 -5.11 -4.84
N TYR A 93 16.64 -4.76 -5.42
CA TYR A 93 15.75 -3.72 -4.89
C TYR A 93 15.30 -4.02 -3.47
N LEU A 94 14.91 -5.26 -3.17
CA LEU A 94 14.45 -5.63 -1.84
C LEU A 94 15.57 -5.57 -0.78
N ARG A 95 16.82 -5.83 -1.17
CA ARG A 95 18.00 -5.69 -0.28
C ARG A 95 18.27 -4.22 0.12
N THR A 96 17.83 -3.24 -0.66
CA THR A 96 17.93 -1.82 -0.28
C THR A 96 16.89 -1.40 0.75
N LYS A 97 15.92 -2.25 1.09
CA LYS A 97 14.84 -1.93 2.04
C LYS A 97 15.21 -2.42 3.44
N VAL A 98 15.35 -1.47 4.36
CA VAL A 98 15.66 -1.75 5.78
C VAL A 98 14.45 -1.38 6.64
N GLY A 99 14.26 -2.08 7.76
CA GLY A 99 13.22 -1.75 8.73
C GLY A 99 11.78 -1.99 8.24
N MET A 100 11.58 -2.95 7.32
CA MET A 100 10.26 -3.25 6.78
C MET A 100 9.35 -3.89 7.83
N ARG A 101 8.09 -3.44 7.85
CA ARG A 101 7.05 -4.08 8.67
C ARG A 101 6.73 -5.49 8.14
N PRO A 102 6.34 -6.44 9.02
CA PRO A 102 6.02 -7.82 8.64
C PRO A 102 5.04 -7.95 7.46
N ASN A 103 3.98 -7.14 7.43
CA ASN A 103 3.01 -7.15 6.33
C ASN A 103 3.60 -6.66 5.00
N THR A 104 4.50 -5.68 5.04
CA THR A 104 5.21 -5.22 3.84
C THR A 104 6.13 -6.30 3.30
N LEU A 105 6.85 -6.98 4.20
CA LEU A 105 7.70 -8.11 3.84
C LEU A 105 6.89 -9.28 3.26
N ALA A 106 5.72 -9.58 3.84
CA ALA A 106 4.80 -10.59 3.31
C ALA A 106 4.35 -10.27 1.88
N ASN A 107 4.00 -9.00 1.59
CA ASN A 107 3.65 -8.55 0.24
C ASN A 107 4.82 -8.68 -0.74
N TYR A 108 6.04 -8.35 -0.33
CA TYR A 108 7.23 -8.52 -1.17
C TYR A 108 7.50 -10.00 -1.46
N ASN A 109 7.39 -10.86 -0.46
CA ASN A 109 7.53 -12.31 -0.65
C ASN A 109 6.44 -12.87 -1.57
N PHE A 110 5.23 -12.38 -1.47
CA PHE A 110 4.14 -12.73 -2.39
C PHE A 110 4.49 -12.38 -3.84
N VAL A 111 4.98 -11.15 -4.10
CA VAL A 111 5.40 -10.73 -5.44
C VAL A 111 6.59 -11.56 -5.95
N ARG A 112 7.59 -11.83 -5.10
CA ARG A 112 8.72 -12.72 -5.43
C ARG A 112 8.24 -14.11 -5.88
N ASN A 113 7.28 -14.68 -5.16
CA ASN A 113 6.73 -16.00 -5.46
C ASN A 113 5.95 -16.02 -6.79
N ILE A 114 5.24 -14.94 -7.13
CA ILE A 114 4.62 -14.79 -8.43
C ILE A 114 5.70 -14.75 -9.52
N LEU A 115 6.67 -13.85 -9.41
CA LEU A 115 7.70 -13.66 -10.43
C LEU A 115 8.55 -14.93 -10.68
N LYS A 116 8.82 -15.72 -9.63
CA LYS A 116 9.54 -16.99 -9.77
C LYS A 116 8.77 -18.03 -10.59
N LYS A 117 7.44 -17.99 -10.59
CA LYS A 117 6.59 -18.90 -11.35
C LYS A 117 6.35 -18.43 -12.78
N GLU A 118 6.54 -17.14 -13.04
CA GLU A 118 6.27 -16.50 -14.32
C GLU A 118 7.52 -16.43 -15.21
N SER A 119 7.36 -16.70 -16.50
CA SER A 119 8.41 -16.56 -17.49
C SER A 119 8.97 -15.13 -17.55
N PHE A 120 8.12 -14.13 -17.25
CA PHE A 120 8.49 -12.72 -17.13
C PHE A 120 9.62 -12.50 -16.12
N GLY A 121 9.59 -13.18 -14.97
CA GLY A 121 10.63 -13.09 -13.95
C GLY A 121 12.01 -13.53 -14.39
N SER A 122 12.09 -14.44 -15.38
CA SER A 122 13.33 -14.97 -15.95
C SER A 122 13.86 -14.15 -17.12
N GLN A 123 13.11 -13.17 -17.62
CA GLN A 123 13.54 -12.31 -18.71
C GLN A 123 14.66 -11.38 -18.26
N LYS A 124 15.59 -11.09 -19.17
CA LYS A 124 16.63 -10.07 -18.94
C LYS A 124 16.00 -8.69 -18.96
N ILE A 125 16.34 -7.84 -17.98
CA ILE A 125 15.78 -6.50 -17.85
C ILE A 125 16.00 -5.64 -19.10
N SER A 126 17.11 -5.81 -19.80
CA SER A 126 17.43 -5.13 -21.07
C SER A 126 16.47 -5.47 -22.22
N LYS A 127 15.76 -6.58 -22.14
CA LYS A 127 14.80 -7.03 -23.16
C LYS A 127 13.37 -6.67 -22.84
N VAL A 128 13.08 -6.25 -21.61
CA VAL A 128 11.73 -5.90 -21.16
C VAL A 128 11.32 -4.55 -21.73
N LYS A 129 10.34 -4.55 -22.64
CA LYS A 129 9.71 -3.36 -23.20
C LYS A 129 8.46 -2.98 -22.40
N THR A 130 7.97 -1.76 -22.60
CA THR A 130 6.70 -1.31 -21.99
C THR A 130 5.52 -2.20 -22.43
N SER A 131 5.52 -2.71 -23.67
CA SER A 131 4.52 -3.66 -24.15
C SER A 131 4.55 -4.96 -23.34
N ASP A 132 5.74 -5.51 -23.05
CA ASP A 132 5.88 -6.76 -22.30
C ASP A 132 5.41 -6.59 -20.85
N ALA A 133 5.73 -5.44 -20.25
CA ALA A 133 5.25 -5.09 -18.92
C ALA A 133 3.71 -4.97 -18.85
N LYS A 134 3.08 -4.36 -19.87
CA LYS A 134 1.62 -4.28 -19.97
C LYS A 134 0.99 -5.66 -20.17
N LEU A 135 1.51 -6.45 -21.14
CA LEU A 135 1.02 -7.80 -21.44
C LEU A 135 1.13 -8.73 -20.22
N PHE A 136 2.21 -8.62 -19.44
CA PHE A 136 2.35 -9.36 -18.19
C PHE A 136 1.22 -9.04 -17.19
N LEU A 137 0.88 -7.75 -17.00
CA LEU A 137 -0.20 -7.35 -16.11
C LEU A 137 -1.59 -7.75 -16.63
N ILE A 138 -1.80 -7.69 -17.96
CA ILE A 138 -3.04 -8.14 -18.62
C ILE A 138 -3.20 -9.65 -18.44
N LYS A 139 -2.14 -10.42 -18.67
CA LYS A 139 -2.13 -11.87 -18.45
C LYS A 139 -2.53 -12.22 -17.02
N MET A 140 -1.95 -11.52 -16.03
CA MET A 140 -2.29 -11.73 -14.62
C MET A 140 -3.79 -11.54 -14.35
N GLN A 141 -4.45 -10.59 -15.02
CA GLN A 141 -5.89 -10.38 -14.86
C GLN A 141 -6.72 -11.41 -15.63
N GLN A 142 -6.43 -11.58 -16.91
CA GLN A 142 -7.28 -12.34 -17.83
C GLN A 142 -7.07 -13.85 -17.75
N GLU A 143 -5.83 -14.29 -17.62
CA GLU A 143 -5.50 -15.72 -17.59
C GLU A 143 -5.38 -16.26 -16.18
N ASP A 144 -4.72 -15.51 -15.27
CA ASP A 144 -4.49 -15.96 -13.89
C ASP A 144 -5.64 -15.56 -12.93
N GLY A 145 -6.66 -14.81 -13.40
CA GLY A 145 -7.81 -14.37 -12.61
C GLY A 145 -7.45 -13.47 -11.42
N ARG A 146 -6.35 -12.72 -11.51
CA ARG A 146 -5.89 -11.84 -10.43
C ARG A 146 -6.65 -10.52 -10.44
N GLY A 147 -7.25 -10.14 -9.30
CA GLY A 147 -7.94 -8.85 -9.17
C GLY A 147 -6.98 -7.65 -9.24
N HIS A 148 -7.52 -6.51 -9.60
CA HIS A 148 -6.79 -5.23 -9.76
C HIS A 148 -5.89 -4.87 -8.55
N SER A 149 -6.34 -5.13 -7.33
CA SER A 149 -5.55 -4.86 -6.11
C SER A 149 -4.24 -5.67 -6.07
N THR A 150 -4.27 -6.93 -6.49
CA THR A 150 -3.08 -7.79 -6.59
C THR A 150 -2.12 -7.25 -7.66
N ILE A 151 -2.63 -6.88 -8.82
CA ILE A 151 -1.85 -6.32 -9.93
C ILE A 151 -1.20 -4.99 -9.51
N LYS A 152 -1.94 -4.14 -8.80
CA LYS A 152 -1.42 -2.90 -8.22
C LYS A 152 -0.25 -3.18 -7.25
N THR A 153 -0.36 -4.24 -6.43
CA THR A 153 0.71 -4.65 -5.51
C THR A 153 1.96 -5.12 -6.27
N VAL A 154 1.79 -5.96 -7.30
CA VAL A 154 2.91 -6.43 -8.13
C VAL A 154 3.60 -5.27 -8.85
N ARG A 155 2.83 -4.39 -9.50
CA ARG A 155 3.38 -3.19 -10.13
C ARG A 155 4.06 -2.26 -9.12
N GLY A 156 3.52 -2.17 -7.89
CA GLY A 156 4.08 -1.39 -6.78
C GLY A 156 5.46 -1.85 -6.33
N VAL A 157 5.88 -3.07 -6.67
CA VAL A 157 7.24 -3.60 -6.47
C VAL A 157 8.08 -3.46 -7.74
N LEU A 158 7.52 -3.79 -8.90
CA LEU A 158 8.26 -3.77 -10.16
C LEU A 158 8.64 -2.35 -10.61
N ARG A 159 7.69 -1.39 -10.53
CA ARG A 159 7.95 -0.02 -10.96
C ARG A 159 9.15 0.62 -10.23
N PRO A 160 9.24 0.63 -8.91
CA PRO A 160 10.41 1.19 -8.22
C PRO A 160 11.67 0.34 -8.39
N ALA A 161 11.59 -0.98 -8.57
CA ALA A 161 12.75 -1.81 -8.87
C ALA A 161 13.36 -1.47 -10.25
N PHE A 162 12.52 -1.29 -11.27
CA PHE A 162 12.98 -0.82 -12.58
C PHE A 162 13.40 0.64 -12.57
N GLN A 163 12.83 1.48 -11.70
CA GLN A 163 13.29 2.85 -11.52
C GLN A 163 14.70 2.88 -10.95
N MET A 164 15.00 2.07 -9.95
CA MET A 164 16.37 1.90 -9.43
C MET A 164 17.35 1.53 -10.55
N ALA A 165 16.97 0.65 -11.49
CA ALA A 165 17.84 0.31 -12.62
C ALA A 165 18.02 1.47 -13.61
N VAL A 166 17.08 2.42 -13.69
CA VAL A 166 17.25 3.67 -14.45
C VAL A 166 18.14 4.64 -13.70
N ASP A 167 17.95 4.79 -12.40
CA ASP A 167 18.72 5.69 -11.53
C ASP A 167 20.19 5.22 -11.40
N ASP A 168 20.44 3.91 -11.56
CA ASP A 168 21.77 3.29 -11.59
C ASP A 168 22.38 3.26 -13.01
N ASP A 169 21.83 3.98 -13.97
CA ASP A 169 22.28 4.03 -15.38
C ASP A 169 22.34 2.65 -16.09
N VAL A 170 21.57 1.68 -15.63
CA VAL A 170 21.47 0.35 -16.24
C VAL A 170 20.43 0.33 -17.38
N LEU A 171 19.36 1.10 -17.26
CA LEU A 171 18.29 1.23 -18.24
C LEU A 171 18.01 2.69 -18.56
N MET A 172 17.70 2.99 -19.83
CA MET A 172 17.32 4.36 -20.23
C MET A 172 15.92 4.75 -19.79
N LYS A 173 15.00 3.79 -19.70
CA LYS A 173 13.58 4.01 -19.41
C LYS A 173 13.02 2.89 -18.54
N ASN A 174 12.11 3.28 -17.65
CA ASN A 174 11.37 2.33 -16.83
C ASN A 174 10.18 1.76 -17.64
N PRO A 175 10.15 0.44 -17.92
CA PRO A 175 9.07 -0.17 -18.70
C PRO A 175 7.71 -0.15 -17.98
N PHE A 176 7.68 0.11 -16.65
CA PHE A 176 6.46 0.26 -15.86
C PHE A 176 6.02 1.72 -15.67
N GLN A 177 6.61 2.67 -16.42
CA GLN A 177 6.25 4.08 -16.40
C GLN A 177 5.02 4.35 -17.28
N PHE A 178 3.87 3.85 -16.86
CA PHE A 178 2.58 4.07 -17.51
C PHE A 178 1.46 4.08 -16.45
N GLU A 179 0.32 4.66 -16.81
CA GLU A 179 -0.86 4.60 -15.96
C GLU A 179 -1.53 3.22 -16.07
N LEU A 180 -1.97 2.70 -14.91
CA LEU A 180 -2.60 1.37 -14.85
C LEU A 180 -4.00 1.39 -15.47
N ALA A 181 -4.69 2.52 -15.37
CA ALA A 181 -5.96 2.75 -16.05
C ALA A 181 -5.79 2.55 -17.57
N GLY A 182 -6.70 1.81 -18.18
CA GLY A 182 -6.63 1.45 -19.60
C GLY A 182 -5.68 0.28 -19.94
N VAL A 183 -4.98 -0.31 -18.96
CA VAL A 183 -4.21 -1.55 -19.13
C VAL A 183 -4.93 -2.73 -18.51
N VAL A 184 -5.45 -2.57 -17.30
CA VAL A 184 -6.24 -3.56 -16.58
C VAL A 184 -7.55 -2.96 -16.09
N VAL A 185 -8.59 -3.76 -16.04
CA VAL A 185 -9.91 -3.33 -15.55
C VAL A 185 -9.84 -3.19 -14.02
N ASN A 186 -10.41 -2.09 -13.52
CA ASN A 186 -10.54 -1.91 -12.07
C ASN A 186 -11.81 -2.66 -11.59
N ASP A 187 -11.62 -3.91 -11.21
CA ASP A 187 -12.63 -4.79 -10.60
C ASP A 187 -12.68 -4.68 -9.07
N ALA A 188 -11.95 -3.72 -8.49
CA ALA A 188 -11.93 -3.56 -7.05
C ALA A 188 -13.31 -3.13 -6.54
N VAL A 189 -13.93 -3.98 -5.73
CA VAL A 189 -15.16 -3.62 -5.03
C VAL A 189 -14.84 -2.50 -4.06
N THR A 190 -15.42 -1.33 -4.31
CA THR A 190 -15.32 -0.20 -3.39
C THR A 190 -16.03 -0.58 -2.10
N ARG A 191 -15.30 -0.55 -0.99
CA ARG A 191 -15.91 -0.77 0.33
C ARG A 191 -16.64 0.50 0.72
N GLU A 192 -17.91 0.56 0.42
CA GLU A 192 -18.74 1.72 0.74
C GLU A 192 -19.23 1.68 2.19
N ALA A 193 -19.48 2.88 2.72
CA ALA A 193 -20.19 3.02 3.99
C ALA A 193 -21.63 2.50 3.84
N ILE A 194 -22.12 1.79 4.84
CA ILE A 194 -23.53 1.38 4.88
C ILE A 194 -24.42 2.53 5.35
N THR A 195 -25.68 2.49 4.99
CA THR A 195 -26.67 3.49 5.42
C THR A 195 -26.93 3.41 6.93
N LYS A 196 -27.41 4.51 7.53
CA LYS A 196 -27.80 4.52 8.96
C LYS A 196 -28.90 3.48 9.28
N ASP A 197 -29.79 3.19 8.33
CA ASP A 197 -30.82 2.18 8.48
C ASP A 197 -30.24 0.77 8.48
N GLN A 198 -29.33 0.47 7.55
CA GLN A 198 -28.61 -0.81 7.51
C GLN A 198 -27.79 -1.01 8.80
N MET A 199 -27.09 0.02 9.27
CA MET A 199 -26.34 -0.04 10.52
C MET A 199 -27.25 -0.37 11.71
N ARG A 200 -28.39 0.32 11.84
CA ARG A 200 -29.36 0.04 12.93
C ARG A 200 -29.92 -1.37 12.86
N LYS A 201 -30.32 -1.84 11.66
CA LYS A 201 -30.83 -3.19 11.46
C LYS A 201 -29.78 -4.25 11.79
N PHE A 202 -28.55 -4.04 11.40
CA PHE A 202 -27.46 -4.96 11.69
C PHE A 202 -27.14 -4.98 13.20
N LEU A 203 -27.02 -3.82 13.86
CA LEU A 203 -26.83 -3.73 15.31
C LEU A 203 -27.97 -4.42 16.07
N LYS A 204 -29.23 -4.19 15.67
CA LYS A 204 -30.38 -4.86 16.27
C LYS A 204 -30.29 -6.38 16.12
N PHE A 205 -29.98 -6.87 14.92
CA PHE A 205 -29.81 -8.30 14.67
C PHE A 205 -28.72 -8.90 15.57
N VAL A 206 -27.53 -8.25 15.66
CA VAL A 206 -26.45 -8.75 16.51
C VAL A 206 -26.85 -8.76 17.99
N HIS A 207 -27.59 -7.76 18.44
CA HIS A 207 -28.08 -7.68 19.83
C HIS A 207 -29.09 -8.80 20.14
N ASP A 208 -30.00 -9.09 19.22
CA ASP A 208 -31.14 -10.01 19.45
C ASP A 208 -30.77 -11.49 19.16
N ASP A 209 -29.66 -11.76 18.43
CA ASP A 209 -29.24 -13.12 18.07
C ASP A 209 -28.56 -13.83 19.25
N VAL A 210 -29.05 -15.05 19.57
CA VAL A 210 -28.57 -15.85 20.71
C VAL A 210 -27.05 -16.17 20.65
N VAL A 211 -26.49 -16.28 19.44
CA VAL A 211 -25.06 -16.62 19.23
C VAL A 211 -24.18 -15.39 19.20
N TYR A 212 -24.67 -14.29 18.61
CA TYR A 212 -23.86 -13.11 18.30
C TYR A 212 -24.03 -11.96 19.28
N CYS A 213 -25.03 -11.98 20.19
CA CYS A 213 -25.24 -10.93 21.21
C CYS A 213 -23.97 -10.63 22.01
N LYS A 214 -23.17 -11.64 22.34
CA LYS A 214 -21.87 -11.49 23.04
C LYS A 214 -20.81 -10.67 22.31
N TYR A 215 -21.05 -10.27 21.05
CA TYR A 215 -20.18 -9.43 20.26
C TYR A 215 -20.76 -8.04 19.99
N TYR A 216 -21.95 -7.78 20.54
CA TYR A 216 -22.69 -6.54 20.30
C TYR A 216 -21.87 -5.30 20.69
N GLU A 217 -21.25 -5.31 21.85
CA GLU A 217 -20.44 -4.20 22.38
C GLU A 217 -19.29 -3.87 21.41
N VAL A 218 -18.63 -4.88 20.89
CA VAL A 218 -17.51 -4.71 19.94
C VAL A 218 -17.99 -4.07 18.63
N ILE A 219 -19.09 -4.60 18.09
CA ILE A 219 -19.64 -4.10 16.83
C ILE A 219 -20.10 -2.65 17.01
N TYR A 220 -20.75 -2.35 18.15
CA TYR A 220 -21.18 -1.00 18.50
C TYR A 220 -19.98 -0.04 18.59
N ILE A 221 -18.93 -0.41 19.31
CA ILE A 221 -17.71 0.40 19.47
C ILE A 221 -17.07 0.67 18.11
N LEU A 222 -16.93 -0.33 17.24
CA LEU A 222 -16.31 -0.16 15.92
C LEU A 222 -17.10 0.81 15.02
N PHE A 223 -18.44 0.79 15.08
CA PHE A 223 -19.29 1.75 14.37
C PHE A 223 -19.27 3.17 14.93
N HIS A 224 -18.92 3.34 16.22
CA HIS A 224 -19.04 4.63 16.91
C HIS A 224 -17.68 5.27 17.27
N THR A 225 -16.57 4.60 16.97
CA THR A 225 -15.22 5.14 17.20
C THR A 225 -14.37 5.23 15.93
N GLY A 226 -14.72 4.44 14.91
CA GLY A 226 -13.97 4.39 13.67
C GLY A 226 -12.54 3.88 13.80
N MET A 227 -12.17 3.21 14.90
CA MET A 227 -10.85 2.61 15.09
C MET A 227 -10.52 1.57 14.01
N ARG A 228 -9.24 1.38 13.71
CA ARG A 228 -8.81 0.22 12.92
C ARG A 228 -8.93 -1.04 13.75
N ILE A 229 -9.31 -2.14 13.12
CA ILE A 229 -9.47 -3.41 13.85
C ILE A 229 -8.17 -3.87 14.53
N SER A 230 -7.01 -3.60 13.96
CA SER A 230 -5.72 -3.91 14.57
C SER A 230 -5.41 -3.04 15.79
N GLU A 231 -5.85 -1.78 15.80
CA GLU A 231 -5.80 -0.88 16.96
C GLU A 231 -6.70 -1.43 18.06
N PHE A 232 -7.96 -1.75 17.72
CA PHE A 232 -8.92 -2.33 18.68
C PHE A 232 -8.43 -3.65 19.30
N CYS A 233 -7.87 -4.54 18.49
CA CYS A 233 -7.29 -5.81 18.98
C CYS A 233 -6.08 -5.59 19.91
N GLY A 234 -5.36 -4.49 19.74
CA GLY A 234 -4.22 -4.11 20.57
C GLY A 234 -4.60 -3.51 21.92
N LEU A 235 -5.83 -2.99 22.07
CA LEU A 235 -6.25 -2.32 23.29
C LEU A 235 -6.15 -3.24 24.52
N THR A 236 -5.61 -2.68 25.58
CA THR A 236 -5.58 -3.25 26.92
C THR A 236 -6.52 -2.48 27.85
N ILE A 237 -6.82 -3.03 29.03
CA ILE A 237 -7.62 -2.33 30.04
C ILE A 237 -6.99 -0.97 30.40
N LYS A 238 -5.66 -0.85 30.38
CA LYS A 238 -4.94 0.39 30.71
C LYS A 238 -5.14 1.52 29.70
N ASP A 239 -5.54 1.18 28.47
CA ASP A 239 -5.77 2.16 27.40
C ASP A 239 -7.16 2.81 27.48
N ILE A 240 -8.03 2.31 28.36
CA ILE A 240 -9.41 2.75 28.52
C ILE A 240 -9.55 3.52 29.85
N ASP A 241 -9.79 4.81 29.76
CA ASP A 241 -10.12 5.65 30.91
C ASP A 241 -11.65 5.88 30.93
N LEU A 242 -12.33 5.10 31.77
CA LEU A 242 -13.80 5.16 31.90
C LEU A 242 -14.28 6.44 32.59
N GLU A 243 -13.45 7.08 33.42
CA GLU A 243 -13.80 8.31 34.16
C GLU A 243 -13.69 9.52 33.22
N LYS A 244 -12.54 9.66 32.53
CA LYS A 244 -12.31 10.71 31.53
C LYS A 244 -13.02 10.43 30.21
N ARG A 245 -13.54 9.23 30.05
CA ARG A 245 -14.15 8.75 28.79
C ARG A 245 -13.26 8.94 27.60
N THR A 246 -12.06 8.35 27.67
CA THR A 246 -11.07 8.42 26.60
C THR A 246 -10.45 7.05 26.32
N ILE A 247 -10.03 6.84 25.07
CA ILE A 247 -9.29 5.67 24.59
C ILE A 247 -7.93 6.17 24.12
N ASN A 248 -6.86 5.63 24.68
CA ASN A 248 -5.51 5.86 24.19
C ASN A 248 -5.16 4.87 23.09
N ILE A 249 -4.74 5.35 21.92
CA ILE A 249 -4.33 4.53 20.77
C ILE A 249 -2.90 4.89 20.43
N ASP A 250 -1.94 4.06 20.81
CA ASP A 250 -0.51 4.24 20.52
C ASP A 250 0.12 3.01 19.87
N HIS A 251 -0.57 1.88 19.88
CA HIS A 251 -0.10 0.61 19.32
C HIS A 251 -1.22 -0.17 18.62
N GLN A 252 -0.82 -1.24 17.97
CA GLN A 252 -1.71 -2.17 17.28
C GLN A 252 -1.21 -3.61 17.43
N LEU A 253 -2.14 -4.57 17.49
CA LEU A 253 -1.83 -5.99 17.50
C LEU A 253 -1.94 -6.57 16.10
N GLN A 254 -0.91 -7.32 15.70
CA GLN A 254 -0.87 -8.06 14.45
C GLN A 254 -0.44 -9.51 14.69
N ARG A 255 -0.78 -10.39 13.75
CA ARG A 255 -0.26 -11.75 13.71
C ARG A 255 0.41 -11.98 12.37
N THR A 256 1.67 -12.41 12.41
CA THR A 256 2.45 -12.66 11.20
C THR A 256 1.98 -13.92 10.48
N SER A 257 2.44 -14.14 9.25
CA SER A 257 2.20 -15.38 8.50
C SER A 257 2.78 -16.63 9.20
N LYS A 258 3.73 -16.45 10.11
CA LYS A 258 4.28 -17.51 10.97
C LYS A 258 3.46 -17.72 12.25
N MET A 259 2.28 -17.11 12.35
CA MET A 259 1.40 -17.18 13.51
C MET A 259 1.95 -16.52 14.79
N GLU A 260 3.00 -15.69 14.68
CA GLU A 260 3.58 -14.93 15.79
C GLU A 260 2.75 -13.66 16.06
N TYR A 261 2.50 -13.37 17.32
CA TYR A 261 1.81 -12.16 17.75
C TYR A 261 2.83 -11.04 17.92
N VAL A 262 2.56 -9.89 17.30
CA VAL A 262 3.46 -8.74 17.31
C VAL A 262 2.68 -7.49 17.67
N ILE A 263 3.18 -6.76 18.67
CA ILE A 263 2.73 -5.38 18.94
C ILE A 263 3.61 -4.44 18.13
N GLU A 264 2.97 -3.62 17.32
CA GLU A 264 3.62 -2.58 16.54
C GLU A 264 3.10 -1.21 16.97
N PRO A 265 3.92 -0.15 16.89
CA PRO A 265 3.40 1.21 16.99
C PRO A 265 2.39 1.44 15.86
N THR A 266 1.53 2.43 16.02
CA THR A 266 0.58 2.83 14.98
C THR A 266 1.30 3.03 13.63
N LYS A 267 0.57 2.87 12.53
CA LYS A 267 1.17 2.91 11.18
C LYS A 267 1.84 4.26 10.86
N THR A 268 1.34 5.34 11.45
CA THR A 268 1.80 6.72 11.24
C THR A 268 1.74 7.47 12.57
N ASN A 269 2.47 8.56 12.70
CA ASN A 269 2.40 9.42 13.89
C ASN A 269 0.98 9.93 14.15
N ALA A 270 0.20 10.24 13.10
CA ALA A 270 -1.21 10.60 13.22
C ALA A 270 -2.11 9.45 13.73
N GLY A 271 -1.60 8.21 13.69
CA GLY A 271 -2.30 7.06 14.27
C GLY A 271 -2.30 7.07 15.80
N THR A 272 -1.25 7.62 16.42
CA THR A 272 -1.17 7.79 17.88
C THR A 272 -2.05 8.98 18.29
N ARG A 273 -3.11 8.68 19.02
CA ARG A 273 -4.14 9.65 19.38
C ARG A 273 -4.98 9.20 20.57
N VAL A 274 -5.64 10.15 21.20
CA VAL A 274 -6.65 9.88 22.22
C VAL A 274 -8.04 10.15 21.64
N ILE A 275 -8.92 9.16 21.67
CA ILE A 275 -10.30 9.28 21.17
C ILE A 275 -11.25 9.51 22.36
N PRO A 276 -12.08 10.58 22.36
CA PRO A 276 -13.13 10.75 23.34
C PRO A 276 -14.26 9.73 23.08
N MET A 277 -14.88 9.22 24.15
CA MET A 277 -15.99 8.30 24.10
C MET A 277 -17.32 9.00 24.41
N THR A 278 -18.38 8.62 23.70
CA THR A 278 -19.75 8.93 24.14
C THR A 278 -20.11 8.11 25.38
N LYS A 279 -21.19 8.46 26.06
CA LYS A 279 -21.66 7.69 27.23
C LYS A 279 -21.93 6.23 26.87
N GLU A 280 -22.57 6.01 25.74
CA GLU A 280 -22.93 4.67 25.25
C GLU A 280 -21.67 3.83 24.96
N VAL A 281 -20.66 4.40 24.30
CA VAL A 281 -19.37 3.71 24.04
C VAL A 281 -18.67 3.38 25.35
N THR A 282 -18.74 4.28 26.35
CA THR A 282 -18.16 4.03 27.69
C THR A 282 -18.85 2.85 28.38
N GLU A 283 -20.18 2.76 28.31
CA GLU A 283 -20.93 1.61 28.86
C GLU A 283 -20.57 0.31 28.14
N MET A 284 -20.38 0.33 26.80
CA MET A 284 -19.94 -0.87 26.06
C MET A 284 -18.55 -1.33 26.55
N PHE A 285 -17.61 -0.43 26.74
CA PHE A 285 -16.29 -0.81 27.30
C PHE A 285 -16.39 -1.30 28.74
N ARG A 286 -17.27 -0.69 29.55
CA ARG A 286 -17.50 -1.15 30.93
C ARG A 286 -18.01 -2.59 30.94
N ALA A 287 -18.99 -2.91 30.12
CA ALA A 287 -19.52 -4.26 29.98
C ALA A 287 -18.42 -5.25 29.57
N ILE A 288 -17.63 -4.92 28.52
CA ILE A 288 -16.50 -5.75 28.08
C ILE A 288 -15.49 -6.03 29.20
N ILE A 289 -15.15 -4.99 30.00
CA ILE A 289 -14.16 -5.13 31.06
C ILE A 289 -14.74 -5.96 32.23
N GLN A 290 -16.02 -5.81 32.54
CA GLN A 290 -16.69 -6.57 33.61
C GLN A 290 -16.86 -8.04 33.23
N ASP A 291 -17.18 -8.33 31.97
CA ASP A 291 -17.40 -9.72 31.49
C ASP A 291 -16.07 -10.41 31.11
N ARG A 292 -14.94 -9.71 31.22
CA ARG A 292 -13.65 -10.26 30.86
C ARG A 292 -13.22 -11.36 31.82
N PRO A 293 -12.85 -12.58 31.31
CA PRO A 293 -12.37 -13.64 32.15
C PRO A 293 -11.12 -13.24 32.95
N GLU A 294 -11.10 -13.53 34.22
CA GLU A 294 -9.93 -13.37 35.06
C GLU A 294 -8.98 -14.58 34.88
N TYR A 295 -7.72 -14.29 34.61
CA TYR A 295 -6.68 -15.30 34.51
C TYR A 295 -5.68 -15.12 35.67
N LYS A 296 -5.32 -16.22 36.35
CA LYS A 296 -4.26 -16.20 37.39
C LYS A 296 -2.94 -15.67 36.88
N VAL A 297 -2.61 -16.00 35.63
CA VAL A 297 -1.42 -15.52 34.92
C VAL A 297 -1.82 -15.20 33.49
N GLU A 298 -1.75 -13.94 33.11
CA GLU A 298 -1.99 -13.52 31.74
C GLU A 298 -0.74 -13.64 30.88
N LYS A 299 -0.94 -14.00 29.62
CA LYS A 299 0.17 -14.07 28.66
C LYS A 299 0.61 -12.66 28.28
N VAL A 300 1.93 -12.49 28.27
CA VAL A 300 2.57 -11.24 27.82
C VAL A 300 2.80 -11.31 26.33
N VAL A 301 2.32 -10.33 25.57
CA VAL A 301 2.55 -10.19 24.14
C VAL A 301 3.22 -8.84 23.87
N GLY A 302 4.47 -8.86 23.41
CA GLY A 302 5.23 -7.63 23.14
C GLY A 302 5.34 -6.67 24.34
N GLY A 303 5.35 -7.20 25.58
CA GLY A 303 5.38 -6.40 26.82
C GLY A 303 4.01 -5.95 27.33
N TYR A 304 2.92 -6.27 26.63
CA TYR A 304 1.55 -5.90 27.01
C TYR A 304 0.79 -7.07 27.60
N THR A 305 -0.10 -6.80 28.55
CA THR A 305 -1.07 -7.70 29.19
C THR A 305 -2.41 -6.98 29.35
N GLY A 306 -3.45 -7.70 29.74
CA GLY A 306 -4.76 -7.05 29.95
C GLY A 306 -5.52 -6.76 28.68
N PHE A 307 -5.27 -7.51 27.58
CA PHE A 307 -6.03 -7.36 26.34
C PHE A 307 -7.52 -7.60 26.56
N LEU A 308 -8.38 -6.82 25.90
CA LEU A 308 -9.83 -6.86 26.13
C LEU A 308 -10.45 -8.20 25.75
N PHE A 309 -9.96 -8.86 24.67
CA PHE A 309 -10.51 -10.11 24.18
C PHE A 309 -9.44 -11.17 24.05
N LEU A 310 -9.67 -12.32 24.68
CA LEU A 310 -8.77 -13.45 24.67
C LEU A 310 -9.46 -14.68 24.05
N ASP A 311 -8.67 -15.54 23.45
CA ASP A 311 -9.11 -16.87 23.02
C ASP A 311 -9.07 -17.87 24.20
N LYS A 312 -9.52 -19.11 23.93
CA LYS A 312 -9.51 -20.20 24.93
C LYS A 312 -8.13 -20.52 25.51
N ASN A 313 -7.06 -20.10 24.84
CA ASN A 313 -5.68 -20.32 25.26
C ASN A 313 -5.09 -19.10 25.98
N GLY A 314 -5.90 -18.06 26.23
CA GLY A 314 -5.47 -16.79 26.84
C GLY A 314 -4.65 -15.90 25.91
N MET A 315 -4.69 -16.14 24.58
CA MET A 315 -4.05 -15.26 23.59
C MET A 315 -5.03 -14.21 23.09
N PRO A 316 -4.57 -12.98 22.81
CA PRO A 316 -5.47 -11.93 22.33
C PRO A 316 -6.04 -12.28 20.95
N LEU A 317 -7.32 -11.91 20.73
CA LEU A 317 -7.96 -12.03 19.44
C LEU A 317 -7.38 -11.01 18.46
N VAL A 318 -7.04 -11.46 17.25
CA VAL A 318 -6.49 -10.62 16.17
C VAL A 318 -7.55 -10.30 15.11
N ALA A 319 -7.24 -9.34 14.25
CA ALA A 319 -8.13 -8.84 13.19
C ALA A 319 -8.84 -9.95 12.40
N MET A 320 -8.12 -11.01 12.01
CA MET A 320 -8.67 -12.13 11.24
C MET A 320 -9.83 -12.84 11.99
N HIS A 321 -9.74 -12.97 13.32
CA HIS A 321 -10.83 -13.58 14.10
C HIS A 321 -12.11 -12.75 14.01
N TRP A 322 -11.98 -11.42 14.01
CA TRP A 322 -13.11 -10.50 13.86
C TRP A 322 -13.67 -10.50 12.44
N GLU A 323 -12.81 -10.52 11.42
CA GLU A 323 -13.24 -10.63 10.02
C GLU A 323 -14.11 -11.90 9.80
N HIS A 324 -13.67 -13.04 10.32
CA HIS A 324 -14.46 -14.28 10.25
C HIS A 324 -15.82 -14.15 10.98
N ARG A 325 -15.84 -13.53 12.17
CA ARG A 325 -17.11 -13.29 12.90
C ARG A 325 -18.06 -12.38 12.14
N PHE A 326 -17.55 -11.29 11.56
CA PHE A 326 -18.35 -10.39 10.73
C PHE A 326 -18.94 -11.13 9.52
N ASN A 327 -18.14 -11.91 8.81
CA ASN A 327 -18.63 -12.70 7.68
C ASN A 327 -19.73 -13.68 8.10
N SER A 328 -19.55 -14.36 9.24
CA SER A 328 -20.57 -15.28 9.77
C SER A 328 -21.85 -14.55 10.18
N MET A 329 -21.75 -13.39 10.83
CA MET A 329 -22.92 -12.57 11.21
C MET A 329 -23.69 -12.08 9.99
N VAL A 330 -23.00 -11.55 8.98
CA VAL A 330 -23.61 -11.09 7.73
C VAL A 330 -24.26 -12.26 6.98
N GLY A 331 -23.58 -13.41 6.90
CA GLY A 331 -24.14 -14.63 6.31
C GLY A 331 -25.43 -15.04 7.01
N ARG A 332 -25.40 -15.11 8.35
CA ARG A 332 -26.59 -15.48 9.15
C ARG A 332 -27.73 -14.47 9.00
N TYR A 333 -27.43 -13.16 8.98
CA TYR A 333 -28.44 -12.13 8.69
C TYR A 333 -29.11 -12.39 7.34
N ASN A 334 -28.30 -12.64 6.31
CA ASN A 334 -28.77 -12.83 4.94
C ASN A 334 -29.53 -14.16 4.73
N GLU A 335 -29.33 -15.15 5.59
CA GLU A 335 -30.18 -16.36 5.63
C GLU A 335 -31.57 -16.10 6.21
N ILE A 336 -31.68 -15.19 7.19
CA ILE A 336 -32.92 -14.94 7.93
C ILE A 336 -33.79 -13.89 7.23
N TYR A 337 -33.18 -12.83 6.71
CA TYR A 337 -33.90 -11.66 6.20
C TYR A 337 -33.93 -11.59 4.68
N LYS A 338 -35.09 -11.25 4.10
CA LYS A 338 -35.25 -11.06 2.64
C LYS A 338 -34.37 -9.91 2.10
N VAL A 339 -34.25 -8.81 2.89
CA VAL A 339 -33.40 -7.67 2.52
C VAL A 339 -31.99 -7.99 2.93
N GLN A 340 -31.16 -8.22 1.94
CA GLN A 340 -29.77 -8.63 2.15
C GLN A 340 -28.90 -7.48 2.67
N MET A 341 -28.05 -7.77 3.64
CA MET A 341 -26.98 -6.86 4.06
C MET A 341 -25.80 -6.94 3.10
N PRO A 342 -25.19 -5.79 2.75
CA PRO A 342 -23.91 -5.79 2.06
C PRO A 342 -22.83 -6.43 2.94
N ASN A 343 -21.67 -6.70 2.35
CA ASN A 343 -20.53 -7.23 3.11
C ASN A 343 -20.05 -6.23 4.16
N ILE A 344 -20.40 -6.43 5.42
CA ILE A 344 -19.97 -5.61 6.55
C ILE A 344 -18.70 -6.22 7.14
N THR A 345 -17.66 -5.41 7.20
CA THR A 345 -16.37 -5.76 7.80
C THR A 345 -15.98 -4.68 8.82
N PRO A 346 -14.98 -4.90 9.69
CA PRO A 346 -14.47 -3.84 10.56
C PRO A 346 -14.05 -2.57 9.80
N HIS A 347 -13.56 -2.71 8.58
CA HIS A 347 -13.23 -1.57 7.72
C HIS A 347 -14.50 -0.82 7.25
N VAL A 348 -15.58 -1.53 6.95
CA VAL A 348 -16.88 -0.91 6.61
C VAL A 348 -17.44 -0.15 7.81
N CYS A 349 -17.30 -0.69 9.03
CA CYS A 349 -17.69 0.06 10.25
C CYS A 349 -16.94 1.39 10.35
N ARG A 350 -15.62 1.38 10.14
CA ARG A 350 -14.79 2.58 10.11
C ARG A 350 -15.19 3.57 9.01
N HIS A 351 -15.46 3.08 7.78
CA HIS A 351 -15.95 3.93 6.68
C HIS A 351 -17.31 4.53 7.00
N THR A 352 -18.21 3.75 7.60
CA THR A 352 -19.53 4.20 8.00
C THR A 352 -19.44 5.29 9.08
N TYR A 353 -18.58 5.12 10.08
CA TYR A 353 -18.31 6.16 11.08
C TYR A 353 -17.82 7.44 10.42
N CYS A 354 -16.80 7.34 9.55
CA CYS A 354 -16.24 8.49 8.85
C CYS A 354 -17.31 9.24 8.04
N SER A 355 -18.12 8.51 7.24
CA SER A 355 -19.21 9.08 6.45
C SER A 355 -20.30 9.72 7.31
N ASN A 356 -20.70 9.08 8.40
CA ASN A 356 -21.73 9.61 9.30
C ASN A 356 -21.27 10.89 10.00
N MET A 357 -19.99 10.94 10.43
CA MET A 357 -19.40 12.13 11.04
C MET A 357 -19.26 13.28 10.04
N ALA A 358 -18.83 12.98 8.80
CA ALA A 358 -18.78 13.96 7.74
C ALA A 358 -20.17 14.55 7.44
N LYS A 359 -21.19 13.71 7.29
CA LYS A 359 -22.59 14.13 7.09
C LYS A 359 -23.21 14.89 8.27
N SER A 360 -22.66 14.74 9.48
CA SER A 360 -23.08 15.51 10.66
C SER A 360 -22.43 16.89 10.72
N GLY A 361 -21.57 17.26 9.76
CA GLY A 361 -20.92 18.59 9.69
C GLY A 361 -19.70 18.75 10.59
N ILE A 362 -19.05 17.64 11.02
CA ILE A 362 -17.83 17.74 11.81
C ILE A 362 -16.70 18.38 10.98
N ASN A 363 -15.88 19.19 11.63
CA ASN A 363 -14.73 19.80 10.96
C ASN A 363 -13.79 18.70 10.37
N PRO A 364 -13.38 18.80 9.09
CA PRO A 364 -12.53 17.80 8.44
C PRO A 364 -11.21 17.51 9.17
N LYS A 365 -10.60 18.52 9.81
CA LYS A 365 -9.38 18.36 10.61
C LYS A 365 -9.64 17.56 11.89
N THR A 366 -10.76 17.80 12.55
CA THR A 366 -11.19 17.02 13.71
C THR A 366 -11.46 15.57 13.31
N LEU A 367 -12.13 15.35 12.17
CA LEU A 367 -12.37 14.01 11.68
C LEU A 367 -11.05 13.31 11.26
N GLN A 368 -10.12 14.03 10.62
CA GLN A 368 -8.78 13.52 10.33
C GLN A 368 -8.08 13.01 11.61
N TYR A 369 -8.13 13.78 12.69
CA TYR A 369 -7.55 13.40 13.97
C TYR A 369 -8.24 12.16 14.56
N LEU A 370 -9.56 12.14 14.66
CA LEU A 370 -10.32 10.99 15.18
C LEU A 370 -10.05 9.71 14.42
N MET A 371 -9.95 9.82 13.09
CA MET A 371 -9.65 8.69 12.21
C MET A 371 -8.16 8.28 12.23
N GLY A 372 -7.25 9.15 12.65
CA GLY A 372 -5.81 8.91 12.57
C GLY A 372 -5.33 8.76 11.11
N HIS A 373 -5.80 9.64 10.22
CA HIS A 373 -5.36 9.72 8.83
C HIS A 373 -4.13 10.63 8.72
N SER A 374 -3.04 10.13 8.16
CA SER A 374 -1.82 10.92 7.93
C SER A 374 -2.01 12.00 6.86
N ASP A 375 -2.86 11.71 5.87
CA ASP A 375 -3.18 12.60 4.77
C ASP A 375 -4.65 13.05 4.87
N ILE A 376 -4.86 14.37 4.84
CA ILE A 376 -6.20 14.99 4.86
C ILE A 376 -7.03 14.60 3.64
N ALA A 377 -6.39 14.35 2.49
CA ALA A 377 -7.08 13.96 1.25
C ALA A 377 -7.92 12.70 1.46
N VAL A 378 -7.44 11.74 2.27
CA VAL A 378 -8.21 10.52 2.62
C VAL A 378 -9.52 10.87 3.35
N THR A 379 -9.50 11.88 4.21
CA THR A 379 -10.68 12.35 4.92
C THR A 379 -11.59 13.16 4.00
N LEU A 380 -11.02 14.08 3.19
CA LEU A 380 -11.77 14.93 2.28
C LEU A 380 -12.51 14.14 1.21
N ASN A 381 -11.98 12.99 0.77
CA ASN A 381 -12.67 12.11 -0.17
C ASN A 381 -14.06 11.66 0.31
N VAL A 382 -14.32 11.69 1.62
CA VAL A 382 -15.64 11.35 2.18
C VAL A 382 -16.61 12.53 2.04
N TYR A 383 -16.10 13.76 1.97
CA TYR A 383 -16.89 14.98 1.78
C TYR A 383 -17.20 15.27 0.30
N THR A 384 -16.53 14.63 -0.66
CA THR A 384 -16.76 14.84 -2.10
C THR A 384 -18.12 14.34 -2.59
N HIS A 385 -18.83 13.56 -1.79
CA HIS A 385 -20.19 13.09 -2.08
C HIS A 385 -21.29 14.01 -1.51
N VAL A 386 -20.93 15.23 -1.08
CA VAL A 386 -21.89 16.26 -0.65
C VAL A 386 -22.58 16.81 -1.90
N GLY A 387 -23.86 16.53 -2.07
CA GLY A 387 -24.68 16.98 -3.18
C GLY A 387 -25.41 18.30 -2.89
N LEU A 388 -26.19 18.76 -3.86
CA LEU A 388 -27.01 19.99 -3.75
C LEU A 388 -27.92 19.96 -2.50
N GLU A 389 -28.56 18.83 -2.23
CA GLU A 389 -29.45 18.66 -1.05
C GLU A 389 -28.71 18.83 0.29
N ASP A 390 -27.44 18.43 0.37
CA ASP A 390 -26.65 18.61 1.58
C ASP A 390 -26.24 20.08 1.74
N ALA A 391 -25.92 20.76 0.63
CA ALA A 391 -25.63 22.20 0.65
C ALA A 391 -26.85 23.03 1.06
N GLU A 392 -28.05 22.69 0.56
CA GLU A 392 -29.30 23.33 0.96
C GLU A 392 -29.58 23.15 2.47
N LYS A 393 -29.39 21.96 3.01
CA LYS A 393 -29.55 21.67 4.45
C LYS A 393 -28.55 22.45 5.31
N GLU A 394 -27.31 22.59 4.86
CA GLU A 394 -26.29 23.38 5.54
C GLU A 394 -26.66 24.88 5.56
N LEU A 395 -27.07 25.42 4.42
CA LEU A 395 -27.53 26.82 4.34
C LEU A 395 -28.75 27.07 5.22
N GLN A 396 -29.72 26.16 5.25
CA GLN A 396 -30.88 26.25 6.14
C GLN A 396 -30.49 26.24 7.62
N LYS A 397 -29.51 25.41 8.02
CA LYS A 397 -28.99 25.42 9.40
C LYS A 397 -28.32 26.72 9.74
N MET A 398 -27.52 27.29 8.83
CA MET A 398 -26.87 28.59 9.03
C MET A 398 -27.92 29.71 9.20
N GLN A 399 -28.95 29.75 8.34
CA GLN A 399 -30.05 30.69 8.45
C GLN A 399 -30.83 30.53 9.77
N GLY A 400 -31.08 29.30 10.21
CA GLY A 400 -31.69 28.99 11.49
C GLY A 400 -30.86 29.48 12.69
N LEU A 401 -29.53 29.36 12.62
CA LEU A 401 -28.63 29.89 13.66
C LEU A 401 -28.57 31.41 13.65
N GLU A 402 -28.60 32.07 12.52
CA GLU A 402 -28.69 33.53 12.43
C GLU A 402 -30.01 34.05 12.97
N ASN A 403 -31.13 33.41 12.65
CA ASN A 403 -32.43 33.78 13.18
C ASN A 403 -32.49 33.59 14.71
N ALA A 404 -31.95 32.47 15.23
CA ALA A 404 -31.87 32.25 16.67
C ALA A 404 -30.97 33.28 17.39
N ARG A 405 -29.87 33.71 16.77
CA ARG A 405 -29.02 34.81 17.29
C ARG A 405 -29.76 36.15 17.31
N LYS A 406 -30.52 36.44 16.27
CA LYS A 406 -31.37 37.66 16.22
C LYS A 406 -32.47 37.64 17.26
N GLU A 407 -33.13 36.48 17.47
CA GLU A 407 -34.16 36.32 18.48
C GLU A 407 -33.60 36.44 19.94
N MET A 408 -32.38 35.96 20.18
CA MET A 408 -31.71 36.08 21.46
C MET A 408 -31.09 37.48 21.73
N GLY A 409 -31.27 38.46 20.82
CA GLY A 409 -30.71 39.80 20.95
C GLY A 409 -29.18 39.87 20.87
N LEU A 410 -28.54 38.78 20.40
CA LEU A 410 -27.09 38.68 20.21
C LEU A 410 -26.65 39.22 18.84
N SER A 411 -27.43 40.07 18.19
CA SER A 411 -26.99 40.81 17.01
C SER A 411 -26.04 41.91 17.44
N ASP A 412 -24.94 42.04 16.77
CA ASP A 412 -23.84 42.97 16.95
C ASP A 412 -24.29 44.40 17.38
N LYS A 413 -24.41 44.60 18.65
CA LYS A 413 -24.68 45.90 19.25
C LYS A 413 -23.45 46.48 19.93
N ASP A 414 -22.25 46.25 19.41
CA ASP A 414 -21.05 46.91 19.96
C ASP A 414 -19.91 47.12 19.00
N ASP A 415 -20.20 47.32 17.69
CA ASP A 415 -19.23 47.94 16.77
C ASP A 415 -19.53 49.44 16.63
N LYS A 416 -19.51 50.18 17.73
CA LYS A 416 -19.24 51.59 17.66
C LYS A 416 -17.75 51.75 17.47
N PRO A 417 -17.28 52.35 16.33
CA PRO A 417 -15.89 52.66 16.14
C PRO A 417 -15.38 53.51 17.31
N LEU A 418 -14.35 53.04 17.98
CA LEU A 418 -13.63 53.85 18.99
C LEU A 418 -13.28 55.18 18.31
N LYS A 419 -13.78 56.30 18.83
CA LYS A 419 -13.46 57.64 18.37
C LYS A 419 -11.92 57.76 18.30
N GLN A 420 -11.38 57.80 17.11
CA GLN A 420 -9.99 58.20 16.89
C GLN A 420 -9.85 59.62 17.38
N ASN A 421 -9.21 59.82 18.51
CA ASN A 421 -8.72 61.11 18.92
C ASN A 421 -7.62 61.52 17.90
N MET A 422 -7.99 62.43 17.01
CA MET A 422 -7.02 63.08 16.13
C MET A 422 -6.07 63.88 17.02
N PHE A 423 -4.82 63.43 17.10
CA PHE A 423 -3.74 64.28 17.62
C PHE A 423 -3.58 65.48 16.70
N LYS A 424 -3.89 66.67 17.23
CA LYS A 424 -3.48 67.94 16.66
C LYS A 424 -1.99 68.10 16.88
N VAL A 425 -1.20 68.04 15.79
CA VAL A 425 0.17 68.48 15.80
C VAL A 425 0.17 70.01 15.81
N VAL A 426 0.79 70.63 16.82
CA VAL A 426 1.14 72.03 16.86
C VAL A 426 2.56 72.19 16.31
#